data_a73b140c45a86b077255e790d41a4e6a
#
_entry.id   a73b140c45a86b077255e790d41a4e6a
#
_cell.length_a   1.000
_cell.length_b   1.000
_cell.length_c   1.000
_cell.angle_alpha   90.00
_cell.angle_beta   90.00
_cell.angle_gamma   90.00
#
_symmetry.space_group_name_H-M   'P 1'
#
loop_
_entity.id
_entity.type
_entity.pdbx_description
1 polymer ?
#
loop_
_entity_poly.entity_id
_entity_poly.type
_entity_poly.pdbx_seq_one_letter_code
_entity_poly.pdbx_strand_id
1 'polypeptide(L)'
;MYNPPLFREDRPEILHAILREARLAILVSAGTDGVPEATHVPLQLAADEGKHGTLYGHLARANTHWRGLAAAGRARAIFMGPEAYVSPSFYASKREHGKVVPTWNYVAVHAIGAIEVFEDAARLHALVERLTNHHEAPRAKPWAVDDAPEAFIASQLKGIVGLRLEIETLIGKRKLSQNRPEQDQHGVIEGLGSSEDARDRDVAALMQRGS
;
A
#
# COMPACT_ATOMS: atom_id res chain seq x y z
N MET A 1 4.35 -0.07 13.63
CA MET A 1 3.08 -0.85 13.68
C MET A 1 3.23 -1.93 14.74
N TYR A 2 2.24 -2.10 15.65
CA TYR A 2 2.18 -3.26 16.54
C TYR A 2 1.97 -4.53 15.71
N ASN A 3 2.89 -5.49 15.77
CA ASN A 3 2.93 -6.63 14.85
C ASN A 3 3.37 -7.91 15.58
N PRO A 4 2.44 -8.60 16.28
CA PRO A 4 2.73 -9.87 16.92
C PRO A 4 3.25 -10.92 15.91
N PRO A 5 4.15 -11.84 16.32
CA PRO A 5 4.75 -12.83 15.42
C PRO A 5 3.72 -13.62 14.60
N LEU A 6 2.57 -13.95 15.19
CA LEU A 6 1.50 -14.72 14.54
C LEU A 6 0.89 -14.04 13.31
N PHE A 7 0.92 -12.70 13.26
CA PHE A 7 0.34 -11.92 12.16
C PHE A 7 1.40 -11.28 11.26
N ARG A 8 2.67 -11.53 11.57
CA ARG A 8 3.78 -10.95 10.82
C ARG A 8 3.94 -11.65 9.48
N GLU A 9 4.10 -10.85 8.44
CA GLU A 9 4.48 -11.31 7.11
C GLU A 9 5.88 -10.78 6.80
N ASP A 10 6.83 -11.67 6.58
CA ASP A 10 8.23 -11.33 6.32
C ASP A 10 8.68 -11.76 4.91
N ARG A 11 7.83 -12.49 4.13
CA ARG A 11 8.15 -12.96 2.78
C ARG A 11 8.16 -11.79 1.80
N PRO A 12 9.32 -11.45 1.20
CA PRO A 12 9.44 -10.25 0.35
C PRO A 12 8.49 -10.28 -0.85
N GLU A 13 8.29 -11.44 -1.47
CA GLU A 13 7.43 -11.61 -2.64
C GLU A 13 5.96 -11.26 -2.32
N ILE A 14 5.48 -11.60 -1.12
CA ILE A 14 4.12 -11.28 -0.68
C ILE A 14 4.00 -9.79 -0.34
N LEU A 15 5.00 -9.24 0.35
CA LEU A 15 5.02 -7.82 0.68
C LEU A 15 5.07 -6.95 -0.58
N HIS A 16 5.88 -7.34 -1.56
CA HIS A 16 5.97 -6.66 -2.85
C HIS A 16 4.67 -6.79 -3.66
N ALA A 17 3.96 -7.92 -3.58
CA ALA A 17 2.65 -8.06 -4.21
C ALA A 17 1.65 -7.06 -3.63
N ILE A 18 1.58 -6.95 -2.30
CA ILE A 18 0.70 -5.99 -1.62
C ILE A 18 1.03 -4.54 -2.02
N LEU A 19 2.32 -4.19 -2.11
CA LEU A 19 2.75 -2.87 -2.56
C LEU A 19 2.29 -2.56 -4.00
N ARG A 20 2.31 -3.56 -4.89
CA ARG A 20 1.90 -3.39 -6.30
C ARG A 20 0.37 -3.33 -6.46
N GLU A 21 -0.37 -4.07 -5.65
CA GLU A 21 -1.83 -4.13 -5.70
C GLU A 21 -2.49 -2.89 -5.09
N ALA A 22 -1.84 -2.26 -4.11
CA ALA A 22 -2.35 -1.05 -3.48
C ALA A 22 -2.30 0.14 -4.45
N ARG A 23 -3.46 0.75 -4.70
CA ARG A 23 -3.58 1.87 -5.66
C ARG A 23 -2.97 3.16 -5.14
N LEU A 24 -3.12 3.41 -3.84
CA LEU A 24 -2.58 4.60 -3.16
C LEU A 24 -1.85 4.18 -1.89
N ALA A 25 -0.75 4.84 -1.61
CA ALA A 25 -0.08 4.81 -0.33
C ALA A 25 -0.40 6.08 0.47
N ILE A 26 -0.30 5.98 1.79
CA ILE A 26 -0.24 7.15 2.67
C ILE A 26 1.23 7.40 2.98
N LEU A 27 1.79 8.45 2.39
CA LEU A 27 3.16 8.88 2.64
C LEU A 27 3.18 9.81 3.85
N VAL A 28 3.98 9.47 4.86
CA VAL A 28 4.01 10.17 6.15
C VAL A 28 5.44 10.60 6.46
N SER A 29 5.62 11.84 6.90
CA SER A 29 6.86 12.34 7.49
C SER A 29 6.62 13.07 8.81
N ALA A 30 7.68 13.42 9.51
CA ALA A 30 7.60 14.28 10.68
C ALA A 30 7.20 15.70 10.24
N GLY A 31 6.16 16.23 10.85
CA GLY A 31 5.78 17.63 10.68
C GLY A 31 6.59 18.53 11.60
N THR A 32 6.76 19.80 11.22
CA THR A 32 7.54 20.80 11.98
C THR A 32 6.83 21.29 13.24
N ASP A 33 5.51 21.11 13.30
CA ASP A 33 4.63 21.46 14.43
C ASP A 33 4.42 20.30 15.42
N GLY A 34 5.11 19.17 15.20
CA GLY A 34 4.97 17.94 16.01
C GLY A 34 3.80 17.04 15.55
N VAL A 35 3.00 17.46 14.58
CA VAL A 35 1.97 16.64 13.95
C VAL A 35 2.55 15.99 12.70
N PRO A 36 2.46 14.66 12.53
CA PRO A 36 2.89 14.02 11.29
C PRO A 36 2.12 14.55 10.08
N GLU A 37 2.84 14.93 9.03
CA GLU A 37 2.23 15.30 7.76
C GLU A 37 1.99 14.06 6.90
N ALA A 38 0.84 13.97 6.22
CA ALA A 38 0.44 12.82 5.43
C ALA A 38 -0.13 13.22 4.07
N THR A 39 0.28 12.50 3.01
CA THR A 39 -0.24 12.68 1.66
C THR A 39 -0.61 11.33 1.05
N HIS A 40 -1.78 11.23 0.43
CA HIS A 40 -2.17 10.08 -0.37
C HIS A 40 -1.56 10.22 -1.77
N VAL A 41 -0.77 9.23 -2.17
CA VAL A 41 0.00 9.27 -3.41
C VAL A 41 0.15 7.86 -4.01
N PRO A 42 -0.01 7.70 -5.35
CA PRO A 42 0.38 6.45 -6.00
C PRO A 42 1.90 6.30 -5.96
N LEU A 43 2.37 5.15 -5.51
CA LEU A 43 3.79 4.81 -5.48
C LEU A 43 4.03 3.51 -6.24
N GLN A 44 4.99 3.52 -7.15
CA GLN A 44 5.41 2.36 -7.93
C GLN A 44 6.67 1.74 -7.35
N LEU A 45 6.65 0.41 -7.17
CA LEU A 45 7.78 -0.36 -6.67
C LEU A 45 8.73 -0.77 -7.81
N ALA A 46 10.01 -0.41 -7.68
CA ALA A 46 11.14 -1.01 -8.37
C ALA A 46 11.78 -2.03 -7.41
N ALA A 47 11.42 -3.31 -7.58
CA ALA A 47 11.75 -4.37 -6.62
C ALA A 47 13.23 -4.78 -6.64
N ASP A 48 13.92 -4.51 -7.74
CA ASP A 48 15.33 -4.80 -8.02
C ASP A 48 16.28 -3.66 -7.60
N GLU A 49 15.75 -2.54 -7.11
CA GLU A 49 16.54 -1.40 -6.64
C GLU A 49 16.65 -1.36 -5.12
N GLY A 50 17.84 -1.52 -4.57
CA GLY A 50 18.11 -1.52 -3.13
C GLY A 50 17.74 -2.82 -2.44
N LYS A 51 17.87 -2.85 -1.10
CA LYS A 51 17.72 -4.09 -0.31
C LYS A 51 16.29 -4.65 -0.30
N HIS A 52 15.30 -3.78 -0.24
CA HIS A 52 13.88 -4.15 -0.12
C HIS A 52 13.03 -3.53 -1.23
N GLY A 53 13.67 -3.04 -2.30
CA GLY A 53 13.03 -2.27 -3.36
C GLY A 53 13.08 -0.76 -3.11
N THR A 54 12.72 -0.01 -4.13
CA THR A 54 12.61 1.46 -4.11
C THR A 54 11.24 1.87 -4.61
N LEU A 55 10.60 2.82 -3.93
CA LEU A 55 9.30 3.38 -4.31
C LEU A 55 9.49 4.70 -5.03
N TYR A 56 8.76 4.88 -6.12
CA TYR A 56 8.75 6.08 -6.93
C TYR A 56 7.36 6.66 -7.08
N GLY A 57 7.26 7.98 -7.03
CA GLY A 57 6.02 8.72 -7.25
C GLY A 57 6.28 10.20 -7.43
N HIS A 58 5.23 10.99 -7.51
CA HIS A 58 5.36 12.44 -7.57
C HIS A 58 4.23 13.13 -6.81
N LEU A 59 4.50 14.35 -6.36
CA LEU A 59 3.51 15.26 -5.78
C LEU A 59 3.30 16.46 -6.69
N ALA A 60 2.12 17.06 -6.62
CA ALA A 60 1.96 18.39 -7.15
C ALA A 60 2.92 19.36 -6.43
N ARG A 61 3.59 20.23 -7.16
CA ARG A 61 4.51 21.23 -6.58
C ARG A 61 3.82 22.15 -5.56
N ALA A 62 2.50 22.36 -5.72
CA ALA A 62 1.68 23.12 -4.79
C ALA A 62 1.42 22.39 -3.46
N ASN A 63 1.58 21.07 -3.41
CA ASN A 63 1.50 20.32 -2.15
C ASN A 63 2.82 20.48 -1.39
N THR A 64 2.82 21.30 -0.36
CA THR A 64 4.04 21.69 0.39
C THR A 64 4.71 20.55 1.16
N HIS A 65 4.05 19.41 1.34
CA HIS A 65 4.60 18.24 2.03
C HIS A 65 5.98 17.81 1.47
N TRP A 66 6.23 17.99 0.17
CA TRP A 66 7.54 17.66 -0.40
C TRP A 66 8.72 18.39 0.27
N ARG A 67 8.48 19.61 0.79
CA ARG A 67 9.53 20.36 1.52
C ARG A 67 9.83 19.73 2.89
N GLY A 68 8.78 19.27 3.58
CA GLY A 68 8.89 18.52 4.82
C GLY A 68 9.62 17.18 4.62
N LEU A 69 9.28 16.46 3.54
CA LEU A 69 9.95 15.22 3.14
C LEU A 69 11.44 15.44 2.86
N ALA A 70 11.78 16.48 2.08
CA ALA A 70 13.17 16.82 1.79
C ALA A 70 13.97 17.19 3.06
N ALA A 71 13.36 17.95 3.96
CA ALA A 71 13.99 18.33 5.22
C ALA A 71 14.16 17.17 6.19
N ALA A 72 13.17 16.26 6.26
CA ALA A 72 13.22 15.10 7.14
C ALA A 72 14.18 14.00 6.63
N GLY A 73 14.42 13.91 5.33
CA GLY A 73 15.27 12.90 4.67
C GLY A 73 14.80 11.46 4.86
N ARG A 74 13.73 11.23 5.59
CA ARG A 74 13.10 9.91 5.85
C ARG A 74 11.59 10.01 5.82
N ALA A 75 10.96 8.93 5.34
CA ALA A 75 9.51 8.83 5.29
C ALA A 75 9.03 7.40 5.55
N ARG A 76 7.74 7.28 5.81
CA ARG A 76 7.01 6.02 5.85
C ARG A 76 5.90 6.06 4.82
N ALA A 77 5.88 5.08 3.92
CA ALA A 77 4.75 4.80 3.07
C ALA A 77 3.93 3.66 3.67
N ILE A 78 2.63 3.89 3.87
CA ILE A 78 1.68 2.91 4.42
C ILE A 78 0.78 2.45 3.29
N PHE A 79 0.73 1.15 3.09
CA PHE A 79 -0.13 0.49 2.12
C PHE A 79 -1.16 -0.35 2.85
N MET A 80 -2.42 -0.17 2.52
CA MET A 80 -3.52 -0.98 3.03
C MET A 80 -3.95 -1.98 1.96
N GLY A 81 -4.07 -3.22 2.36
CA GLY A 81 -4.74 -4.27 1.59
C GLY A 81 -6.21 -4.41 2.01
N PRO A 82 -6.86 -5.53 1.65
CA PRO A 82 -8.22 -5.81 2.06
C PRO A 82 -8.40 -5.84 3.58
N GLU A 83 -9.59 -5.42 4.03
CA GLU A 83 -10.00 -5.38 5.42
C GLU A 83 -11.47 -5.78 5.57
N ALA A 84 -11.83 -6.44 6.68
CA ALA A 84 -13.19 -6.81 6.98
C ALA A 84 -13.45 -6.87 8.48
N TYR A 85 -14.66 -6.51 8.89
CA TYR A 85 -15.17 -6.76 10.22
C TYR A 85 -15.53 -8.24 10.38
N VAL A 86 -15.04 -8.88 11.44
CA VAL A 86 -15.33 -10.28 11.74
C VAL A 86 -16.35 -10.36 12.86
N SER A 87 -17.57 -10.72 12.50
CA SER A 87 -18.65 -10.91 13.45
C SER A 87 -18.42 -12.17 14.30
N PRO A 88 -18.70 -12.12 15.61
CA PRO A 88 -18.76 -13.33 16.43
C PRO A 88 -19.77 -14.38 15.93
N SER A 89 -20.74 -13.97 15.09
CA SER A 89 -21.72 -14.88 14.49
C SER A 89 -21.10 -15.91 13.55
N PHE A 90 -19.91 -15.63 13.02
CA PHE A 90 -19.17 -16.54 12.15
C PHE A 90 -18.46 -17.66 12.92
N TYR A 91 -18.21 -17.49 14.22
CA TYR A 91 -17.47 -18.47 15.02
C TYR A 91 -18.33 -19.66 15.46
N ALA A 92 -17.85 -20.87 15.18
CA ALA A 92 -18.45 -22.09 15.70
C ALA A 92 -18.42 -22.12 17.25
N SER A 93 -17.30 -21.68 17.84
CA SER A 93 -17.10 -21.59 19.28
C SER A 93 -18.07 -20.67 20.01
N LYS A 94 -18.79 -19.78 19.30
CA LYS A 94 -19.90 -19.00 19.87
C LYS A 94 -21.02 -19.91 20.39
N ARG A 95 -21.33 -20.99 19.64
CA ARG A 95 -22.39 -21.95 20.04
C ARG A 95 -21.94 -22.84 21.19
N GLU A 96 -20.64 -23.09 21.31
CA GLU A 96 -20.10 -24.00 22.32
C GLU A 96 -20.02 -23.36 23.72
N HIS A 97 -19.47 -22.13 23.77
CA HIS A 97 -19.20 -21.51 25.07
C HIS A 97 -19.48 -19.99 25.12
N GLY A 98 -19.80 -19.33 23.99
CA GLY A 98 -20.17 -17.91 23.93
C GLY A 98 -19.02 -16.91 24.24
N LYS A 99 -17.82 -17.39 24.58
CA LYS A 99 -16.67 -16.53 24.95
C LYS A 99 -15.91 -16.02 23.71
N VAL A 100 -16.60 -15.27 22.88
CA VAL A 100 -16.06 -14.70 21.63
C VAL A 100 -16.38 -13.22 21.55
N VAL A 101 -15.51 -12.47 20.88
CA VAL A 101 -15.65 -11.03 20.64
C VAL A 101 -15.42 -10.70 19.17
N PRO A 102 -16.00 -9.60 18.67
CA PRO A 102 -15.73 -9.14 17.31
C PRO A 102 -14.27 -8.69 17.15
N THR A 103 -13.81 -8.70 15.92
CA THR A 103 -12.49 -8.18 15.55
C THR A 103 -12.47 -7.69 14.11
N TRP A 104 -11.31 -7.21 13.67
CA TRP A 104 -11.03 -6.90 12.27
C TRP A 104 -9.95 -7.82 11.72
N ASN A 105 -10.16 -8.34 10.53
CA ASN A 105 -9.12 -8.90 9.70
C ASN A 105 -8.65 -7.83 8.72
N TYR A 106 -7.35 -7.72 8.49
CA TYR A 106 -6.78 -6.74 7.57
C TYR A 106 -5.35 -7.08 7.19
N VAL A 107 -4.91 -6.47 6.08
CA VAL A 107 -3.54 -6.53 5.60
C VAL A 107 -2.99 -5.11 5.54
N ALA A 108 -1.74 -4.93 6.02
CA ALA A 108 -1.05 -3.65 5.92
C ALA A 108 0.45 -3.86 5.76
N VAL A 109 1.08 -3.02 4.93
CA VAL A 109 2.54 -2.98 4.77
C VAL A 109 3.03 -1.56 4.98
N HIS A 110 4.08 -1.42 5.80
CA HIS A 110 4.80 -0.18 6.00
C HIS A 110 6.19 -0.28 5.38
N ALA A 111 6.48 0.55 4.42
CA ALA A 111 7.80 0.77 3.85
C ALA A 111 8.41 2.04 4.46
N ILE A 112 9.60 1.90 5.05
CA ILE A 112 10.28 2.99 5.75
C ILE A 112 11.69 3.11 5.20
N GLY A 113 12.14 4.33 4.91
CA GLY A 113 13.48 4.52 4.41
C GLY A 113 13.84 5.96 4.11
N ALA A 114 14.99 6.13 3.50
CA ALA A 114 15.48 7.42 3.02
C ALA A 114 14.59 7.90 1.87
N ILE A 115 14.22 9.18 1.89
CA ILE A 115 13.46 9.81 0.83
C ILE A 115 14.25 10.92 0.16
N GLU A 116 14.29 10.88 -1.16
CA GLU A 116 14.83 11.90 -2.03
C GLU A 116 13.69 12.60 -2.74
N VAL A 117 13.73 13.93 -2.77
CA VAL A 117 12.86 14.77 -3.60
C VAL A 117 13.69 15.31 -4.76
N PHE A 118 13.21 15.22 -5.99
CA PHE A 118 13.93 15.67 -7.16
C PHE A 118 13.05 16.45 -8.14
N GLU A 119 13.68 17.38 -8.86
CA GLU A 119 13.03 18.30 -9.81
C GLU A 119 13.64 18.22 -11.22
N ASP A 120 14.60 17.31 -11.43
CA ASP A 120 15.24 17.11 -12.74
C ASP A 120 14.22 16.68 -13.79
N ALA A 121 14.13 17.41 -14.89
CA ALA A 121 13.10 17.23 -15.91
C ALA A 121 13.17 15.86 -16.60
N ALA A 122 14.38 15.33 -16.83
CA ALA A 122 14.55 14.03 -17.49
C ALA A 122 14.12 12.90 -16.54
N ARG A 123 14.48 12.98 -15.25
CA ARG A 123 14.02 12.02 -14.24
C ARG A 123 12.51 12.08 -14.03
N LEU A 124 11.91 13.28 -14.03
CA LEU A 124 10.46 13.45 -13.92
C LEU A 124 9.74 12.85 -15.13
N HIS A 125 10.26 13.08 -16.35
CA HIS A 125 9.70 12.51 -17.57
C HIS A 125 9.71 10.97 -17.50
N ALA A 126 10.87 10.37 -17.22
CA ALA A 126 11.01 8.91 -17.09
C ALA A 126 10.10 8.33 -15.99
N LEU A 127 9.92 9.04 -14.87
CA LEU A 127 9.00 8.64 -13.81
C LEU A 127 7.55 8.63 -14.29
N VAL A 128 7.08 9.71 -14.91
CA VAL A 128 5.71 9.84 -15.41
C VAL A 128 5.42 8.81 -16.50
N GLU A 129 6.37 8.62 -17.44
CA GLU A 129 6.28 7.60 -18.48
C GLU A 129 6.12 6.20 -17.86
N ARG A 130 6.95 5.82 -16.89
CA ARG A 130 6.88 4.53 -16.22
C ARG A 130 5.54 4.33 -15.49
N LEU A 131 5.06 5.35 -14.76
CA LEU A 131 3.77 5.30 -14.08
C LEU A 131 2.60 5.18 -15.07
N THR A 132 2.63 5.96 -16.15
CA THR A 132 1.64 5.92 -17.22
C THR A 132 1.58 4.54 -17.86
N ASN A 133 2.72 4.01 -18.30
CA ASN A 133 2.82 2.71 -18.94
C ASN A 133 2.28 1.59 -18.04
N HIS A 134 2.56 1.65 -16.73
CA HIS A 134 2.04 0.68 -15.78
C HIS A 134 0.51 0.70 -15.71
N HIS A 135 -0.11 1.88 -15.64
CA HIS A 135 -1.55 2.01 -15.49
C HIS A 135 -2.33 1.87 -16.80
N GLU A 136 -1.69 2.16 -17.92
CA GLU A 136 -2.29 2.04 -19.25
C GLU A 136 -2.15 0.64 -19.87
N ALA A 137 -1.17 -0.16 -19.43
CA ALA A 137 -0.89 -1.49 -19.99
C ALA A 137 -2.13 -2.42 -20.13
N PRO A 138 -3.12 -2.43 -19.22
CA PRO A 138 -4.31 -3.27 -19.37
C PRO A 138 -5.34 -2.77 -20.39
N ARG A 139 -5.16 -1.58 -20.96
CA ARG A 139 -6.15 -0.97 -21.85
C ARG A 139 -5.96 -1.46 -23.29
N ALA A 140 -7.06 -1.58 -24.03
CA ALA A 140 -7.03 -1.97 -25.44
C ALA A 140 -6.30 -0.94 -26.34
N LYS A 141 -6.29 0.32 -25.93
CA LYS A 141 -5.55 1.42 -26.57
C LYS A 141 -4.86 2.22 -25.46
N PRO A 142 -3.68 1.79 -25.00
CA PRO A 142 -2.96 2.49 -23.95
C PRO A 142 -2.54 3.88 -24.44
N TRP A 143 -2.70 4.87 -23.59
CA TRP A 143 -2.18 6.21 -23.80
C TRP A 143 -0.70 6.25 -23.39
N ALA A 144 0.13 6.91 -24.21
CA ALA A 144 1.54 7.14 -23.92
C ALA A 144 1.81 8.63 -23.69
N VAL A 145 2.85 8.94 -22.92
CA VAL A 145 3.22 10.35 -22.66
C VAL A 145 3.51 11.10 -23.96
N ASP A 146 4.10 10.42 -24.95
CA ASP A 146 4.45 10.97 -26.25
C ASP A 146 3.24 11.19 -27.18
N ASP A 147 2.03 10.76 -26.80
CA ASP A 147 0.80 11.11 -27.52
C ASP A 147 0.41 12.60 -27.32
N ALA A 148 0.97 13.26 -26.29
CA ALA A 148 0.76 14.67 -26.06
C ALA A 148 1.92 15.52 -26.62
N PRO A 149 1.65 16.78 -27.02
CA PRO A 149 2.70 17.66 -27.51
C PRO A 149 3.84 17.84 -26.50
N GLU A 150 5.10 17.77 -26.93
CA GLU A 150 6.28 17.89 -26.07
C GLU A 150 6.27 19.15 -25.21
N ALA A 151 5.91 20.31 -25.78
CA ALA A 151 5.84 21.57 -25.04
C ALA A 151 4.78 21.55 -23.93
N PHE A 152 3.68 20.80 -24.13
CA PHE A 152 2.65 20.59 -23.11
C PHE A 152 3.19 19.73 -21.96
N ILE A 153 3.82 18.59 -22.28
CA ILE A 153 4.45 17.71 -21.28
C ILE A 153 5.50 18.46 -20.47
N ALA A 154 6.40 19.19 -21.14
CA ALA A 154 7.43 20.01 -20.47
C ALA A 154 6.81 21.05 -19.51
N SER A 155 5.65 21.61 -19.86
CA SER A 155 4.90 22.52 -18.99
C SER A 155 4.31 21.80 -17.78
N GLN A 156 3.71 20.59 -17.97
CA GLN A 156 3.12 19.80 -16.89
C GLN A 156 4.19 19.34 -15.89
N LEU A 157 5.36 18.91 -16.34
CA LEU A 157 6.47 18.49 -15.49
C LEU A 157 6.94 19.60 -14.52
N LYS A 158 6.81 20.87 -14.87
CA LYS A 158 7.10 21.99 -13.97
C LYS A 158 6.12 22.10 -12.78
N GLY A 159 4.94 21.49 -12.90
CA GLY A 159 3.91 21.47 -11.87
C GLY A 159 4.06 20.36 -10.85
N ILE A 160 5.06 19.51 -10.96
CA ILE A 160 5.27 18.35 -10.07
C ILE A 160 6.69 18.33 -9.48
N VAL A 161 6.86 17.52 -8.45
CA VAL A 161 8.15 17.12 -7.86
C VAL A 161 8.19 15.60 -7.74
N GLY A 162 9.30 14.98 -8.09
CA GLY A 162 9.51 13.54 -8.01
C GLY A 162 9.91 13.11 -6.60
N LEU A 163 9.55 11.89 -6.26
CA LEU A 163 9.87 11.22 -5.00
C LEU A 163 10.56 9.89 -5.30
N ARG A 164 11.63 9.59 -4.58
CA ARG A 164 12.30 8.30 -4.51
C ARG A 164 12.44 7.90 -3.05
N LEU A 165 11.81 6.83 -2.61
CA LEU A 165 11.94 6.28 -1.27
C LEU A 165 12.64 4.93 -1.36
N GLU A 166 13.90 4.86 -0.94
CA GLU A 166 14.66 3.62 -0.81
C GLU A 166 14.23 2.89 0.46
N ILE A 167 13.70 1.66 0.30
CA ILE A 167 13.14 0.92 1.43
C ILE A 167 14.26 0.29 2.25
N GLU A 168 14.47 0.79 3.46
CA GLU A 168 15.41 0.23 4.44
C GLU A 168 14.75 -0.81 5.34
N THR A 169 13.46 -0.61 5.63
CA THR A 169 12.66 -1.49 6.49
C THR A 169 11.29 -1.70 5.88
N LEU A 170 10.92 -2.97 5.72
CA LEU A 170 9.61 -3.39 5.26
C LEU A 170 8.93 -4.19 6.39
N ILE A 171 7.74 -3.75 6.81
CA ILE A 171 6.99 -4.35 7.90
C ILE A 171 5.63 -4.77 7.37
N GLY A 172 5.39 -6.07 7.28
CA GLY A 172 4.12 -6.63 6.84
C GLY A 172 3.30 -7.20 7.96
N LYS A 173 1.98 -6.99 7.90
CA LYS A 173 1.01 -7.60 8.79
C LYS A 173 -0.15 -8.17 8.00
N ARG A 174 -0.44 -9.45 8.24
CA ARG A 174 -1.61 -10.16 7.73
C ARG A 174 -2.38 -10.73 8.92
N LYS A 175 -3.31 -9.96 9.45
CA LYS A 175 -4.20 -10.42 10.53
C LYS A 175 -5.45 -11.03 9.89
N LEU A 176 -5.48 -12.35 9.78
CA LEU A 176 -6.47 -13.13 9.04
C LEU A 176 -7.05 -14.29 9.87
N SER A 177 -7.27 -14.05 11.18
CA SER A 177 -7.82 -15.03 12.13
C SER A 177 -6.92 -16.25 12.42
N GLN A 178 -5.61 -16.19 12.16
CA GLN A 178 -4.66 -17.30 12.40
C GLN A 178 -4.60 -17.74 13.87
N ASN A 179 -5.06 -16.89 14.80
CA ASN A 179 -5.14 -17.18 16.23
C ASN A 179 -6.41 -17.92 16.64
N ARG A 180 -7.29 -18.26 15.70
CA ARG A 180 -8.55 -18.94 15.97
C ARG A 180 -8.44 -20.43 15.66
N PRO A 181 -9.25 -21.29 16.33
CA PRO A 181 -9.42 -22.68 15.92
C PRO A 181 -9.87 -22.78 14.46
N GLU A 182 -9.52 -23.88 13.80
CA GLU A 182 -9.80 -24.11 12.38
C GLU A 182 -11.30 -23.98 12.06
N GLN A 183 -12.18 -24.48 12.90
CA GLN A 183 -13.63 -24.37 12.72
C GLN A 183 -14.11 -22.91 12.73
N ASP A 184 -13.51 -22.05 13.58
CA ASP A 184 -13.81 -20.62 13.59
C ASP A 184 -13.27 -19.93 12.33
N GLN A 185 -12.07 -20.32 11.87
CA GLN A 185 -11.52 -19.80 10.63
C GLN A 185 -12.41 -20.13 9.42
N HIS A 186 -12.89 -21.37 9.33
CA HIS A 186 -13.83 -21.78 8.27
C HIS A 186 -15.12 -20.98 8.31
N GLY A 187 -15.71 -20.79 9.49
CA GLY A 187 -16.92 -19.98 9.64
C GLY A 187 -16.71 -18.51 9.25
N VAL A 188 -15.53 -17.95 9.51
CA VAL A 188 -15.17 -16.59 9.05
C VAL A 188 -15.05 -16.54 7.53
N ILE A 189 -14.40 -17.52 6.89
CA ILE A 189 -14.26 -17.61 5.44
C ILE A 189 -15.64 -17.70 4.78
N GLU A 190 -16.53 -18.56 5.29
CA GLU A 190 -17.90 -18.70 4.76
C GLU A 190 -18.72 -17.41 4.94
N GLY A 191 -18.66 -16.83 6.15
CA GLY A 191 -19.41 -15.62 6.47
C GLY A 191 -18.99 -14.41 5.65
N LEU A 192 -17.67 -14.17 5.49
CA LEU A 192 -17.15 -13.10 4.65
C LEU A 192 -17.33 -13.40 3.15
N GLY A 193 -17.17 -14.67 2.76
CA GLY A 193 -17.31 -15.08 1.35
C GLY A 193 -18.74 -14.93 0.81
N SER A 194 -19.75 -14.98 1.68
CA SER A 194 -21.16 -14.77 1.33
C SER A 194 -21.63 -13.32 1.42
N SER A 195 -20.74 -12.39 1.83
CA SER A 195 -21.08 -10.97 1.94
C SER A 195 -21.34 -10.32 0.59
N GLU A 196 -22.23 -9.33 0.55
CA GLU A 196 -22.46 -8.48 -0.61
C GLU A 196 -21.33 -7.46 -0.80
N ASP A 197 -20.56 -7.13 0.26
CA ASP A 197 -19.39 -6.25 0.18
C ASP A 197 -18.19 -7.00 -0.45
N ALA A 198 -17.66 -6.45 -1.54
CA ALA A 198 -16.52 -7.03 -2.24
C ALA A 198 -15.27 -7.09 -1.36
N ARG A 199 -15.08 -6.12 -0.45
CA ARG A 199 -13.94 -6.09 0.48
C ARG A 199 -13.93 -7.28 1.43
N ASP A 200 -15.10 -7.68 1.92
CA ASP A 200 -15.24 -8.87 2.77
C ASP A 200 -14.84 -10.13 2.01
N ARG A 201 -15.32 -10.27 0.76
CA ARG A 201 -14.96 -11.41 -0.10
C ARG A 201 -13.46 -11.45 -0.43
N ASP A 202 -12.82 -10.30 -0.60
CA ASP A 202 -11.37 -10.22 -0.81
C ASP A 202 -10.60 -10.74 0.40
N VAL A 203 -11.06 -10.42 1.64
CA VAL A 203 -10.47 -10.97 2.87
C VAL A 203 -10.69 -12.49 2.96
N ALA A 204 -11.89 -12.99 2.64
CA ALA A 204 -12.16 -14.44 2.61
C ALA A 204 -11.22 -15.17 1.64
N ALA A 205 -11.01 -14.61 0.44
CA ALA A 205 -10.09 -15.16 -0.56
C ALA A 205 -8.63 -15.16 -0.07
N LEU A 206 -8.20 -14.14 0.66
CA LEU A 206 -6.87 -14.10 1.27
C LEU A 206 -6.68 -15.13 2.39
N MET A 207 -7.74 -15.40 3.18
CA MET A 207 -7.71 -16.42 4.22
C MET A 207 -7.57 -17.82 3.61
N GLN A 208 -8.27 -18.12 2.51
CA GLN A 208 -8.17 -19.39 1.79
C GLN A 208 -6.79 -19.68 1.20
N ARG A 209 -6.09 -18.63 0.68
CA ARG A 209 -4.74 -18.76 0.09
C ARG A 209 -3.63 -18.89 1.13
N GLY A 210 -3.88 -18.54 2.36
CA GLY A 210 -2.88 -18.54 3.44
C GLY A 210 -2.99 -19.74 4.40
N SER A 211 -3.92 -20.67 4.10
CA SER A 211 -4.12 -21.93 4.83
C SER A 211 -3.17 -23.00 4.35
#